data_d55582cedb8831ad997f00919ab35f83
#
_entry.id   d55582cedb8831ad997f00919ab35f83
#
_cell.length_a   1.000
_cell.length_b   1.000
_cell.length_c   1.000
_cell.angle_alpha   90.00
_cell.angle_beta   90.00
_cell.angle_gamma   90.00
#
_symmetry.space_group_name_H-M   'P 1'
#
loop_
_entity.id
_entity.type
_entity.pdbx_description
1 polymer ?
#
loop_
_entity_poly.entity_id
_entity_poly.type
_entity_poly.pdbx_seq_one_letter_code
_entity_poly.pdbx_strand_id
1 'polypeptide(L)'
;MKRFYSFFLALMTGLTMQAQYVVSDKYDLWFEDTGYEVTTRKSIPCTDNYQDLWNGCYVRTSGSRIYIYSGSSSILYGDEINLLYNGYYRVKRSGTWYLADEDGDLVSGIYGDHIYYYPWGYVTVQRSAGYWDIYHCSGRKLDCYSNEVPYIFRNGCFLIKQGSNWYAVDRDGDKIDGVYGDTVTLLNNGTWKCVRGSYVTYID
;
A
#
# COMPACT_ATOMS: atom_id res chain seq x y z
N MET A 1 36.51 17.85 19.27
CA MET A 1 35.17 17.34 19.63
C MET A 1 34.00 18.11 19.02
N LYS A 2 34.06 19.45 18.80
CA LYS A 2 32.94 20.24 18.25
C LYS A 2 32.58 19.94 16.78
N ARG A 3 33.52 19.47 15.95
CA ARG A 3 33.25 19.16 14.53
C ARG A 3 32.52 17.85 14.30
N PHE A 4 32.60 16.89 15.23
CA PHE A 4 31.89 15.62 15.14
C PHE A 4 30.39 15.78 15.42
N TYR A 5 30.03 16.68 16.32
CA TYR A 5 28.61 16.96 16.62
C TYR A 5 27.88 17.65 15.47
N SER A 6 28.56 18.54 14.73
CA SER A 6 27.95 19.19 13.56
C SER A 6 27.69 18.22 12.41
N PHE A 7 28.55 17.21 12.22
CA PHE A 7 28.36 16.19 11.18
C PHE A 7 27.21 15.24 11.56
N PHE A 8 27.12 14.88 12.83
CA PHE A 8 26.04 14.03 13.33
C PHE A 8 24.69 14.75 13.30
N LEU A 9 24.66 16.05 13.62
CA LEU A 9 23.44 16.85 13.53
C LEU A 9 22.98 17.05 12.08
N ALA A 10 23.91 17.22 11.13
CA ALA A 10 23.60 17.32 9.71
C ALA A 10 23.08 15.98 9.14
N LEU A 11 23.61 14.85 9.64
CA LEU A 11 23.12 13.52 9.26
C LEU A 11 21.71 13.27 9.82
N MET A 12 21.44 13.68 11.07
CA MET A 12 20.12 13.57 11.67
C MET A 12 19.09 14.50 11.04
N THR A 13 19.48 15.73 10.67
CA THR A 13 18.59 16.64 9.93
C THR A 13 18.34 16.16 8.51
N GLY A 14 19.32 15.53 7.85
CA GLY A 14 19.13 14.89 6.56
C GLY A 14 18.18 13.70 6.61
N LEU A 15 18.26 12.88 7.66
CA LEU A 15 17.35 11.76 7.90
C LEU A 15 15.93 12.24 8.24
N THR A 16 15.79 13.30 9.02
CA THR A 16 14.47 13.87 9.34
C THR A 16 13.85 14.57 8.13
N MET A 17 14.63 15.17 7.25
CA MET A 17 14.09 15.74 5.99
C MET A 17 13.65 14.65 5.00
N GLN A 18 14.28 13.50 4.97
CA GLN A 18 13.77 12.35 4.19
C GLN A 18 12.52 11.74 4.82
N ALA A 19 12.39 11.74 6.15
CA ALA A 19 11.19 11.29 6.84
C ALA A 19 9.97 12.21 6.64
N GLN A 20 10.18 13.49 6.34
CA GLN A 20 9.09 14.44 6.06
C GLN A 20 8.35 14.16 4.75
N TYR A 21 8.87 13.29 3.88
CA TYR A 21 8.23 12.91 2.62
C TYR A 21 7.51 11.56 2.68
N VAL A 22 7.55 10.87 3.80
CA VAL A 22 6.73 9.70 4.05
C VAL A 22 5.44 10.19 4.70
N VAL A 23 4.41 10.40 3.90
CA VAL A 23 3.07 10.51 4.46
C VAL A 23 2.66 9.09 4.81
N SER A 24 2.82 8.75 6.08
CA SER A 24 2.08 7.63 6.63
C SER A 24 0.60 8.01 6.53
N ASP A 25 -0.16 7.30 5.72
CA ASP A 25 -1.59 7.32 5.87
C ASP A 25 -1.90 6.94 7.32
N LYS A 26 -2.95 7.49 7.89
CA LYS A 26 -3.39 7.36 9.28
C LYS A 26 -3.59 5.91 9.75
N TYR A 27 -3.31 4.97 8.87
CA TYR A 27 -3.32 3.52 9.03
C TYR A 27 -1.92 2.99 8.70
N ASP A 28 -0.93 3.34 9.51
CA ASP A 28 0.30 2.56 9.62
C ASP A 28 -0.11 1.20 10.19
N LEU A 29 -0.39 0.28 9.29
CA LEU A 29 -0.59 -1.11 9.65
C LEU A 29 0.78 -1.67 10.01
N TRP A 30 1.20 -1.45 11.25
CA TRP A 30 2.34 -2.11 11.84
C TRP A 30 2.02 -3.59 11.96
N PHE A 31 2.61 -4.38 11.11
CA PHE A 31 2.70 -5.81 11.31
C PHE A 31 3.91 -6.05 12.20
N GLU A 32 3.68 -6.13 13.50
CA GLU A 32 4.75 -6.32 14.50
C GLU A 32 5.64 -7.52 14.20
N ASP A 33 5.16 -8.52 13.44
CA ASP A 33 5.92 -9.73 13.10
C ASP A 33 6.55 -9.72 11.69
N THR A 34 6.24 -8.78 10.81
CA THR A 34 6.77 -8.79 9.43
C THR A 34 7.60 -7.58 9.05
N GLY A 35 7.58 -6.52 9.84
CA GLY A 35 8.40 -5.32 9.63
C GLY A 35 8.13 -4.58 8.31
N TYR A 36 6.96 -4.76 7.69
CA TYR A 36 6.60 -4.10 6.45
C TYR A 36 5.47 -3.12 6.64
N GLU A 37 5.84 -1.91 6.46
CA GLU A 37 4.98 -0.75 6.35
C GLU A 37 4.34 -0.70 4.96
N VAL A 38 3.01 -0.58 4.89
CA VAL A 38 2.32 -0.17 3.67
C VAL A 38 2.58 1.33 3.50
N THR A 39 3.66 1.68 2.85
CA THR A 39 4.04 3.09 2.70
C THR A 39 3.82 3.58 1.30
N THR A 40 3.07 4.66 1.18
CA THR A 40 3.22 5.58 0.06
C THR A 40 4.58 6.26 0.19
N ARG A 41 5.46 6.08 -0.78
CA ARG A 41 6.82 6.66 -0.71
C ARG A 41 6.83 8.18 -0.75
N LYS A 42 5.82 8.82 -1.33
CA LYS A 42 5.77 10.28 -1.43
C LYS A 42 4.37 10.78 -1.74
N SER A 43 3.81 11.59 -0.84
CA SER A 43 2.75 12.52 -1.20
C SER A 43 3.40 13.70 -1.91
N ILE A 44 2.90 14.03 -3.09
CA ILE A 44 3.38 15.17 -3.87
C ILE A 44 2.60 16.39 -3.40
N PRO A 45 3.23 17.36 -2.70
CA PRO A 45 2.53 18.55 -2.27
C PRO A 45 2.09 19.35 -3.48
N CYS A 46 0.88 19.91 -3.40
CA CYS A 46 0.38 20.87 -4.38
C CYS A 46 1.10 22.22 -4.14
N THR A 47 2.33 22.32 -4.63
CA THR A 47 3.11 23.57 -4.62
C THR A 47 3.43 23.93 -6.07
N ASP A 48 3.42 25.21 -6.41
CA ASP A 48 3.64 25.71 -7.77
C ASP A 48 5.04 25.44 -8.36
N ASN A 49 5.77 24.50 -7.79
CA ASN A 49 7.15 24.24 -8.11
C ASN A 49 7.34 22.93 -8.86
N TYR A 50 8.19 22.96 -9.85
CA TYR A 50 8.80 21.82 -10.51
C TYR A 50 9.52 20.94 -9.48
N GLN A 51 9.21 19.66 -9.45
CA GLN A 51 9.87 18.68 -8.59
C GLN A 51 10.22 17.44 -9.36
N ASP A 52 11.52 17.08 -9.38
CA ASP A 52 11.97 15.83 -9.95
C ASP A 52 11.52 14.62 -9.12
N LEU A 53 11.06 13.59 -9.79
CA LEU A 53 10.83 12.26 -9.25
C LEU A 53 12.01 11.37 -9.66
N TRP A 54 12.34 10.40 -8.80
CA TRP A 54 13.53 9.53 -9.04
C TRP A 54 13.38 8.51 -10.17
N ASN A 55 12.21 8.40 -10.78
CA ASN A 55 11.92 7.57 -11.94
C ASN A 55 12.11 8.32 -13.28
N GLY A 56 12.75 9.49 -13.27
CA GLY A 56 12.92 10.34 -14.46
C GLY A 56 11.71 11.19 -14.83
N CYS A 57 10.65 11.12 -14.03
CA CYS A 57 9.48 11.97 -14.16
C CYS A 57 9.60 13.22 -13.30
N TYR A 58 8.80 14.22 -13.58
CA TYR A 58 8.69 15.42 -12.75
C TYR A 58 7.25 15.87 -12.57
N VAL A 59 7.02 16.63 -11.52
CA VAL A 59 5.71 17.14 -11.14
C VAL A 59 5.57 18.59 -11.54
N ARG A 60 4.39 18.93 -12.02
CA ARG A 60 3.91 20.31 -12.13
C ARG A 60 2.53 20.43 -11.54
N THR A 61 2.25 21.57 -10.93
CA THR A 61 0.91 21.91 -10.48
C THR A 61 0.33 23.00 -11.35
N SER A 62 -0.96 22.92 -11.61
CA SER A 62 -1.72 23.95 -12.32
C SER A 62 -3.10 24.10 -11.70
N GLY A 63 -3.30 25.18 -10.98
CA GLY A 63 -4.47 25.36 -10.12
C GLY A 63 -4.50 24.32 -9.01
N SER A 64 -5.61 23.61 -8.88
CA SER A 64 -5.78 22.52 -7.89
C SER A 64 -5.34 21.14 -8.40
N ARG A 65 -4.77 21.04 -9.60
CA ARG A 65 -4.38 19.76 -10.20
C ARG A 65 -2.89 19.56 -10.20
N ILE A 66 -2.50 18.33 -9.96
CA ILE A 66 -1.12 17.83 -10.04
C ILE A 66 -0.97 17.06 -11.35
N TYR A 67 0.14 17.27 -12.05
CA TYR A 67 0.48 16.61 -13.30
C TYR A 67 1.84 15.94 -13.16
N ILE A 68 1.96 14.71 -13.62
CA ILE A 68 3.21 14.00 -13.78
C ILE A 68 3.63 14.07 -15.24
N TYR A 69 4.88 14.41 -15.48
CA TYR A 69 5.47 14.51 -16.80
C TYR A 69 6.62 13.53 -16.95
N SER A 70 6.70 12.90 -18.11
CA SER A 70 7.88 12.21 -18.60
C SER A 70 8.39 12.95 -19.83
N GLY A 71 9.59 13.53 -19.75
CA GLY A 71 10.07 14.47 -20.77
C GLY A 71 9.12 15.67 -20.91
N SER A 72 8.62 15.91 -22.12
CA SER A 72 7.69 17.02 -22.43
C SER A 72 6.21 16.63 -22.32
N SER A 73 5.88 15.36 -22.11
CA SER A 73 4.51 14.84 -22.14
C SER A 73 3.97 14.65 -20.75
N SER A 74 2.74 15.12 -20.49
CA SER A 74 2.00 14.77 -19.28
C SER A 74 1.50 13.34 -19.41
N ILE A 75 1.93 12.48 -18.49
CA ILE A 75 1.54 11.07 -18.47
C ILE A 75 0.39 10.79 -17.48
N LEU A 76 0.25 11.61 -16.44
CA LEU A 76 -0.76 11.41 -15.41
C LEU A 76 -1.21 12.75 -14.83
N TYR A 77 -2.46 12.84 -14.41
CA TYR A 77 -2.95 14.00 -13.64
C TYR A 77 -3.95 13.58 -12.57
N GLY A 78 -4.08 14.37 -11.51
CA GLY A 78 -5.03 14.14 -10.42
C GLY A 78 -5.15 15.34 -9.49
N ASP A 79 -6.10 15.25 -8.56
CA ASP A 79 -6.28 16.22 -7.47
C ASP A 79 -5.26 15.92 -6.36
N GLU A 80 -4.87 14.65 -6.24
CA GLU A 80 -3.85 14.13 -5.33
C GLU A 80 -3.13 12.97 -5.99
N ILE A 81 -1.80 12.92 -5.89
CA ILE A 81 -1.00 11.84 -6.47
C ILE A 81 0.06 11.40 -5.46
N ASN A 82 0.20 10.09 -5.29
CA ASN A 82 1.24 9.48 -4.48
C ASN A 82 2.06 8.53 -5.35
N LEU A 83 3.39 8.70 -5.37
CA LEU A 83 4.29 7.74 -5.96
C LEU A 83 4.44 6.55 -5.02
N LEU A 84 4.23 5.36 -5.55
CA LEU A 84 4.28 4.10 -4.83
C LEU A 84 5.60 3.36 -5.10
N TYR A 85 5.72 2.15 -4.55
CA TYR A 85 6.81 1.24 -4.89
C TYR A 85 6.71 0.78 -6.34
N ASN A 86 7.86 0.43 -6.93
CA ASN A 86 7.95 -0.07 -8.31
C ASN A 86 7.42 0.89 -9.38
N GLY A 87 7.39 2.21 -9.10
CA GLY A 87 7.02 3.22 -10.07
C GLY A 87 5.51 3.44 -10.26
N TYR A 88 4.68 2.66 -9.61
CA TYR A 88 3.23 2.88 -9.64
C TYR A 88 2.81 4.19 -8.97
N TYR A 89 1.64 4.68 -9.34
CA TYR A 89 1.04 5.87 -8.75
C TYR A 89 -0.35 5.55 -8.19
N ARG A 90 -0.66 6.11 -7.04
CA ARG A 90 -2.04 6.23 -6.56
C ARG A 90 -2.51 7.64 -6.87
N VAL A 91 -3.57 7.78 -7.65
CA VAL A 91 -4.08 9.07 -8.12
C VAL A 91 -5.54 9.25 -7.74
N LYS A 92 -5.87 10.40 -7.19
CA LYS A 92 -7.24 10.77 -6.86
C LYS A 92 -7.80 11.71 -7.92
N ARG A 93 -9.00 11.40 -8.38
CA ARG A 93 -9.75 12.23 -9.32
C ARG A 93 -11.20 12.32 -8.86
N SER A 94 -11.69 13.53 -8.60
CA SER A 94 -13.06 13.75 -8.17
C SER A 94 -13.51 12.87 -7.00
N GLY A 95 -12.63 12.71 -6.01
CA GLY A 95 -12.90 11.93 -4.80
C GLY A 95 -12.57 10.45 -4.88
N THR A 96 -12.42 9.86 -6.06
CA THR A 96 -12.11 8.44 -6.27
C THR A 96 -10.62 8.22 -6.48
N TRP A 97 -10.07 7.22 -5.80
CA TRP A 97 -8.70 6.76 -6.00
C TRP A 97 -8.60 5.76 -7.14
N TYR A 98 -7.51 5.83 -7.88
CA TYR A 98 -7.14 4.93 -8.97
C TYR A 98 -5.69 4.48 -8.79
N LEU A 99 -5.35 3.31 -9.27
CA LEU A 99 -3.96 2.90 -9.48
C LEU A 99 -3.57 3.24 -10.91
N ALA A 100 -2.39 3.80 -11.10
CA ALA A 100 -1.76 3.96 -12.40
C ALA A 100 -0.38 3.29 -12.37
N ASP A 101 0.07 2.78 -13.51
CA ASP A 101 1.39 2.19 -13.68
C ASP A 101 2.48 3.27 -13.86
N GLU A 102 3.69 2.83 -14.14
CA GLU A 102 4.86 3.70 -14.31
C GLU A 102 4.75 4.64 -15.53
N ASP A 103 3.99 4.23 -16.53
CA ASP A 103 3.73 5.02 -17.75
C ASP A 103 2.57 6.02 -17.55
N GLY A 104 1.87 5.94 -16.42
CA GLY A 104 0.73 6.78 -16.07
C GLY A 104 -0.61 6.26 -16.55
N ASP A 105 -0.64 5.05 -17.10
CA ASP A 105 -1.87 4.41 -17.54
C ASP A 105 -2.65 3.85 -16.35
N LEU A 106 -3.95 4.14 -16.30
CA LEU A 106 -4.81 3.64 -15.23
C LEU A 106 -4.97 2.11 -15.34
N VAL A 107 -4.62 1.41 -14.27
CA VAL A 107 -4.80 -0.04 -14.20
C VAL A 107 -6.29 -0.37 -14.15
N SER A 108 -6.75 -1.11 -15.15
CA SER A 108 -8.16 -1.44 -15.31
C SER A 108 -8.73 -2.16 -14.09
N GLY A 109 -9.90 -1.73 -13.61
CA GLY A 109 -10.61 -2.34 -12.49
C GLY A 109 -10.10 -1.93 -11.11
N ILE A 110 -8.96 -1.26 -10.98
CA ILE A 110 -8.41 -0.83 -9.68
C ILE A 110 -8.78 0.64 -9.42
N TYR A 111 -9.94 0.83 -8.77
CA TYR A 111 -10.42 2.14 -8.32
C TYR A 111 -11.37 1.99 -7.13
N GLY A 112 -11.40 2.97 -6.24
CA GLY A 112 -12.29 2.95 -5.06
C GLY A 112 -12.11 4.16 -4.15
N ASP A 113 -12.77 4.10 -3.00
CA ASP A 113 -12.69 5.14 -1.96
C ASP A 113 -11.32 5.11 -1.26
N HIS A 114 -10.77 3.90 -1.09
CA HIS A 114 -9.44 3.67 -0.56
C HIS A 114 -8.71 2.62 -1.38
N ILE A 115 -7.41 2.84 -1.60
CA ILE A 115 -6.50 1.91 -2.27
C ILE A 115 -5.22 1.82 -1.45
N TYR A 116 -4.80 0.59 -1.11
CA TYR A 116 -3.48 0.32 -0.53
C TYR A 116 -2.68 -0.54 -1.48
N TYR A 117 -1.47 -0.12 -1.78
CA TYR A 117 -0.51 -0.85 -2.60
C TYR A 117 0.56 -1.51 -1.72
N TYR A 118 0.79 -2.77 -1.96
CA TYR A 118 1.77 -3.57 -1.23
C TYR A 118 3.00 -3.86 -2.11
N PRO A 119 4.22 -3.81 -1.55
CA PRO A 119 5.46 -3.95 -2.34
C PRO A 119 5.59 -5.25 -3.15
N TRP A 120 4.78 -6.25 -2.81
CA TRP A 120 4.78 -7.57 -3.48
C TRP A 120 3.84 -7.63 -4.68
N GLY A 121 3.34 -6.49 -5.15
CA GLY A 121 2.50 -6.38 -6.33
C GLY A 121 1.03 -6.67 -6.09
N TYR A 122 0.55 -6.54 -4.86
CA TYR A 122 -0.86 -6.63 -4.52
C TYR A 122 -1.44 -5.28 -4.16
N VAL A 123 -2.75 -5.17 -4.38
CA VAL A 123 -3.52 -3.95 -4.13
C VAL A 123 -4.81 -4.32 -3.44
N THR A 124 -5.14 -3.65 -2.35
CA THR A 124 -6.46 -3.76 -1.75
C THR A 124 -7.27 -2.51 -2.03
N VAL A 125 -8.52 -2.70 -2.40
CA VAL A 125 -9.42 -1.64 -2.83
C VAL A 125 -10.69 -1.69 -2.02
N GLN A 126 -11.01 -0.60 -1.33
CA GLN A 126 -12.31 -0.42 -0.72
C GLN A 126 -13.22 0.37 -1.66
N ARG A 127 -14.39 -0.19 -1.94
CA ARG A 127 -15.49 0.50 -2.60
C ARG A 127 -16.59 0.79 -1.58
N SER A 128 -17.49 1.69 -1.92
CA SER A 128 -18.56 2.22 -1.05
C SER A 128 -19.38 1.18 -0.25
N ALA A 129 -19.25 -0.11 -0.52
CA ALA A 129 -19.97 -1.19 0.13
C ALA A 129 -19.32 -1.72 1.44
N GLY A 130 -18.20 -1.15 1.89
CA GLY A 130 -17.50 -1.59 3.11
C GLY A 130 -16.70 -2.89 2.96
N TYR A 131 -16.51 -3.38 1.72
CA TYR A 131 -15.71 -4.55 1.42
C TYR A 131 -14.39 -4.15 0.80
N TRP A 132 -13.36 -4.94 1.08
CA TRP A 132 -12.05 -4.84 0.47
C TRP A 132 -11.90 -5.95 -0.56
N ASP A 133 -11.78 -5.55 -1.80
CA ASP A 133 -11.35 -6.42 -2.89
C ASP A 133 -9.83 -6.49 -2.93
N ILE A 134 -9.28 -7.62 -3.35
CA ILE A 134 -7.84 -7.82 -3.51
C ILE A 134 -7.52 -8.01 -4.99
N TYR A 135 -6.50 -7.32 -5.45
CA TYR A 135 -6.04 -7.35 -6.83
C TYR A 135 -4.53 -7.62 -6.89
N HIS A 136 -4.09 -8.27 -7.93
CA HIS A 136 -2.72 -8.12 -8.38
C HIS A 136 -2.55 -6.77 -9.09
N CYS A 137 -1.38 -6.13 -9.00
CA CYS A 137 -1.13 -4.81 -9.59
C CYS A 137 -1.32 -4.76 -11.12
N SER A 138 -1.31 -5.92 -11.80
CA SER A 138 -1.68 -6.05 -13.23
C SER A 138 -3.16 -5.86 -13.53
N GLY A 139 -4.02 -5.64 -12.54
CA GLY A 139 -5.47 -5.52 -12.68
C GLY A 139 -6.26 -6.81 -12.47
N ARG A 140 -5.58 -7.97 -12.31
CA ARG A 140 -6.26 -9.24 -12.02
C ARG A 140 -6.87 -9.19 -10.61
N LYS A 141 -8.20 -9.26 -10.53
CA LYS A 141 -8.91 -9.41 -9.25
C LYS A 141 -8.76 -10.85 -8.75
N LEU A 142 -8.47 -11.01 -7.46
CA LEU A 142 -8.52 -12.31 -6.79
C LEU A 142 -9.98 -12.65 -6.42
N ASP A 143 -10.31 -13.93 -6.40
CA ASP A 143 -11.67 -14.39 -6.08
C ASP A 143 -11.90 -14.45 -4.56
N CYS A 144 -11.51 -13.39 -3.87
CA CYS A 144 -11.72 -13.24 -2.44
C CYS A 144 -12.00 -11.77 -2.09
N TYR A 145 -12.64 -11.57 -0.94
CA TYR A 145 -12.91 -10.25 -0.38
C TYR A 145 -12.76 -10.28 1.14
N SER A 146 -12.62 -9.11 1.75
CA SER A 146 -12.54 -8.97 3.21
C SER A 146 -13.49 -7.89 3.71
N ASN A 147 -14.09 -8.08 4.89
CA ASN A 147 -14.90 -7.07 5.56
C ASN A 147 -14.05 -6.02 6.28
N GLU A 148 -12.80 -6.32 6.55
CA GLU A 148 -11.80 -5.42 7.11
C GLU A 148 -10.59 -5.35 6.18
N VAL A 149 -9.69 -4.39 6.40
CA VAL A 149 -8.44 -4.30 5.63
C VAL A 149 -7.71 -5.63 5.70
N PRO A 150 -7.44 -6.29 4.54
CA PRO A 150 -6.70 -7.54 4.53
C PRO A 150 -5.26 -7.36 5.01
N TYR A 151 -4.73 -8.37 5.71
CA TYR A 151 -3.31 -8.45 6.00
C TYR A 151 -2.60 -9.21 4.89
N ILE A 152 -1.52 -8.65 4.35
CA ILE A 152 -0.75 -9.26 3.27
C ILE A 152 0.65 -9.61 3.78
N PHE A 153 1.01 -10.89 3.71
CA PHE A 153 2.32 -11.38 4.16
C PHE A 153 3.33 -11.41 3.01
N ARG A 154 4.61 -11.44 3.36
CA ARG A 154 5.72 -11.53 2.40
C ARG A 154 5.67 -12.74 1.46
N ASN A 155 5.16 -13.86 1.96
CA ASN A 155 5.03 -15.09 1.17
C ASN A 155 3.88 -15.03 0.15
N GLY A 156 3.13 -13.90 0.10
CA GLY A 156 2.00 -13.70 -0.78
C GLY A 156 0.68 -14.26 -0.26
N CYS A 157 0.66 -14.81 0.96
CA CYS A 157 -0.60 -15.16 1.62
C CYS A 157 -1.28 -13.92 2.19
N PHE A 158 -2.59 -14.04 2.43
CA PHE A 158 -3.40 -12.96 3.00
C PHE A 158 -4.19 -13.49 4.21
N LEU A 159 -4.52 -12.59 5.13
CA LEU A 159 -5.62 -12.78 6.07
C LEU A 159 -6.78 -11.91 5.64
N ILE A 160 -7.92 -12.53 5.42
CA ILE A 160 -9.17 -11.86 5.11
C ILE A 160 -10.19 -12.10 6.21
N LYS A 161 -11.00 -11.09 6.50
CA LYS A 161 -12.12 -11.22 7.44
C LYS A 161 -13.41 -11.41 6.70
N GLN A 162 -14.14 -12.48 7.01
CA GLN A 162 -15.48 -12.72 6.48
C GLN A 162 -16.43 -13.07 7.64
N GLY A 163 -17.40 -12.19 7.88
CA GLY A 163 -18.21 -12.25 9.08
C GLY A 163 -17.37 -12.02 10.34
N SER A 164 -17.47 -12.94 11.32
CA SER A 164 -16.71 -12.88 12.57
C SER A 164 -15.33 -13.52 12.48
N ASN A 165 -15.04 -14.30 11.41
CA ASN A 165 -13.85 -15.11 11.33
C ASN A 165 -12.80 -14.52 10.39
N TRP A 166 -11.55 -14.72 10.75
CA TRP A 166 -10.39 -14.56 9.87
C TRP A 166 -10.10 -15.86 9.13
N TYR A 167 -9.69 -15.74 7.87
CA TYR A 167 -9.29 -16.85 7.00
C TYR A 167 -7.94 -16.53 6.40
N ALA A 168 -7.03 -17.49 6.41
CA ALA A 168 -5.85 -17.39 5.57
C ALA A 168 -6.21 -17.80 4.14
N VAL A 169 -5.72 -17.05 3.18
CA VAL A 169 -5.83 -17.36 1.75
C VAL A 169 -4.44 -17.29 1.12
N ASP A 170 -4.26 -18.05 0.08
CA ASP A 170 -3.01 -18.07 -0.67
C ASP A 170 -2.92 -16.88 -1.64
N ARG A 171 -1.83 -16.81 -2.40
CA ARG A 171 -1.54 -15.76 -3.39
C ARG A 171 -2.54 -15.69 -4.56
N ASP A 172 -3.30 -16.74 -4.78
CA ASP A 172 -4.31 -16.79 -5.84
C ASP A 172 -5.71 -16.44 -5.31
N GLY A 173 -5.87 -16.34 -3.99
CA GLY A 173 -7.11 -15.98 -3.31
C GLY A 173 -7.88 -17.18 -2.78
N ASP A 174 -7.32 -18.40 -2.89
CA ASP A 174 -7.95 -19.61 -2.39
C ASP A 174 -7.73 -19.77 -0.88
N LYS A 175 -8.77 -20.17 -0.15
CA LYS A 175 -8.66 -20.39 1.28
C LYS A 175 -7.74 -21.55 1.58
N ILE A 176 -6.78 -21.34 2.48
CA ILE A 176 -5.92 -22.40 3.00
C ILE A 176 -6.74 -23.29 3.91
N ASP A 177 -6.77 -24.58 3.59
CA ASP A 177 -7.64 -25.54 4.28
C ASP A 177 -7.34 -25.60 5.79
N GLY A 178 -8.39 -25.56 6.59
CA GLY A 178 -8.32 -25.57 8.05
C GLY A 178 -7.81 -24.27 8.71
N VAL A 179 -7.24 -23.30 7.96
CA VAL A 179 -6.65 -22.08 8.53
C VAL A 179 -7.69 -20.97 8.64
N TYR A 180 -8.48 -20.98 9.72
CA TYR A 180 -9.46 -19.95 10.04
C TYR A 180 -9.72 -19.88 11.56
N GLY A 181 -10.35 -18.80 12.03
CA GLY A 181 -10.75 -18.64 13.42
C GLY A 181 -11.12 -17.22 13.80
N ASP A 182 -11.41 -17.02 15.09
CA ASP A 182 -11.64 -15.68 15.67
C ASP A 182 -10.37 -14.82 15.56
N THR A 183 -9.22 -15.49 15.71
CA THR A 183 -7.88 -14.95 15.42
C THR A 183 -7.06 -15.99 14.65
N VAL A 184 -6.30 -15.51 13.67
CA VAL A 184 -5.34 -16.30 12.89
C VAL A 184 -4.02 -15.54 12.86
N THR A 185 -2.93 -16.21 13.17
CA THR A 185 -1.58 -15.62 13.21
C THR A 185 -0.62 -16.53 12.48
N LEU A 186 0.18 -15.96 11.57
CA LEU A 186 1.31 -16.66 10.98
C LEU A 186 2.52 -16.51 11.89
N LEU A 187 3.07 -17.61 12.36
CA LEU A 187 4.26 -17.65 13.21
C LEU A 187 5.54 -17.57 12.36
N ASN A 188 6.66 -17.19 13.00
CA ASN A 188 7.95 -17.04 12.32
C ASN A 188 8.49 -18.33 11.67
N ASN A 189 8.04 -19.49 12.13
CA ASN A 189 8.38 -20.80 11.57
C ASN A 189 7.49 -21.22 10.38
N GLY A 190 6.53 -20.39 9.99
CA GLY A 190 5.58 -20.66 8.90
C GLY A 190 4.28 -21.35 9.32
N THR A 191 4.18 -21.79 10.59
CA THR A 191 2.97 -22.43 11.14
C THR A 191 1.88 -21.40 11.39
N TRP A 192 0.64 -21.73 11.08
CA TRP A 192 -0.53 -20.93 11.40
C TRP A 192 -1.08 -21.28 12.77
N LYS A 193 -1.22 -20.30 13.65
CA LYS A 193 -1.95 -20.41 14.90
C LYS A 193 -3.37 -19.91 14.72
N CYS A 194 -4.36 -20.78 14.91
CA CYS A 194 -5.78 -20.48 14.80
C CYS A 194 -6.46 -20.59 16.16
N VAL A 195 -7.22 -19.56 16.56
CA VAL A 195 -8.00 -19.55 17.80
C VAL A 195 -9.48 -19.57 17.42
N ARG A 196 -10.25 -20.51 17.99
CA ARG A 196 -11.69 -20.67 17.80
C ARG A 196 -12.35 -20.83 19.16
N GLY A 197 -12.92 -19.76 19.68
CA GLY A 197 -13.40 -19.73 21.07
C GLY A 197 -12.25 -20.04 22.05
N SER A 198 -12.37 -21.13 22.79
CA SER A 198 -11.32 -21.60 23.72
C SER A 198 -10.29 -22.56 23.12
N TYR A 199 -10.46 -22.95 21.85
CA TYR A 199 -9.58 -23.91 21.20
C TYR A 199 -8.47 -23.22 20.43
N VAL A 200 -7.25 -23.75 20.52
CA VAL A 200 -6.10 -23.31 19.75
C VAL A 200 -5.60 -24.48 18.90
N THR A 201 -5.45 -24.23 17.61
CA THR A 201 -4.94 -25.21 16.64
C THR A 201 -3.71 -24.63 15.95
N TYR A 202 -2.74 -25.48 15.64
CA TYR A 202 -1.56 -25.15 14.85
C TYR A 202 -1.59 -25.95 13.56
N ILE A 203 -1.32 -25.29 12.41
CA ILE A 203 -1.41 -25.86 11.06
C ILE A 203 -0.15 -25.44 10.32
N ASP A 204 0.57 -26.42 9.78
CA ASP A 204 1.82 -26.23 9.01
C ASP A 204 1.55 -26.09 7.52
#